data_77a1191ad6c460369bea80b024aff1b0
#
_entry.id   77a1191ad6c460369bea80b024aff1b0
#
_cell.length_a   1.000
_cell.length_b   1.000
_cell.length_c   1.000
_cell.angle_alpha   90.00
_cell.angle_beta   90.00
_cell.angle_gamma   90.00
#
_symmetry.space_group_name_H-M   'P 1'
#
loop_
_entity.id
_entity.type
_entity.pdbx_description
1 polymer ?
#
loop_
_entity_poly.entity_id
_entity_poly.type
_entity_poly.pdbx_seq_one_letter_code
_entity_poly.pdbx_strand_id
1 'polypeptide(L)'
;MGWVNRLFNREGNTPEYQELKFTLHRKLLDRINLEALSSMAGERVRTEIRSAVARLVDEEKTPLSLVEKDRVIEEILDEVFGLGPLEPLLQDPTVSDILVTTPKLVYVERGGKLYRTSVEFKDDAHLLRIIEKIVSRVGRRVDESSPLVDARLPDGSRVNAAIPPVAVDGPLLSIRRFGRYALKGEDLVAKLALTEGMLDLLKACVKARLNILICGGTGSGKTTLLNALSSYIPEDERIVTIEDAAELRLQQTHVARMETRPANVEGTGAIHIRQLVINALRMRPDRIIVGEVRAEEALDMLQAMNTGHDGSLTTIHANTPRDGLGRLEVMVGMANANMGLRSIRQQVASAVNLFVQVARFSDGSRRVTHITEVVGMEQDIITLQDVFLFEKTGITESGRVLGRFRATGIRPRFCERLKASGISLPPQLFQTVVEIN
;
A
#
# COMPACT_ATOMS: atom_id res chain seq x y z
N MET A 1 -17.65 5.42 19.03
CA MET A 1 -18.19 6.65 18.39
C MET A 1 -17.68 7.98 18.95
N GLY A 2 -16.97 8.03 20.08
CA GLY A 2 -16.54 9.28 20.72
C GLY A 2 -15.29 9.96 20.15
N TRP A 3 -14.37 9.24 19.49
CA TRP A 3 -13.09 9.78 19.00
C TRP A 3 -13.19 10.42 17.60
N VAL A 4 -13.98 9.84 16.71
CA VAL A 4 -14.13 10.31 15.31
C VAL A 4 -14.74 11.72 15.24
N ASN A 5 -15.71 12.05 16.12
CA ASN A 5 -16.31 13.38 16.14
C ASN A 5 -15.37 14.50 16.67
N ARG A 6 -14.33 14.18 17.43
CA ARG A 6 -13.38 15.18 17.96
C ARG A 6 -12.34 15.63 16.94
N LEU A 7 -12.02 14.78 15.94
CA LEU A 7 -11.09 15.13 14.87
C LEU A 7 -11.69 16.09 13.83
N PHE A 8 -13.03 16.26 13.82
CA PHE A 8 -13.75 17.09 12.85
C PHE A 8 -14.38 18.36 13.43
N ASN A 9 -14.46 18.50 14.76
CA ASN A 9 -14.96 19.73 15.38
C ASN A 9 -13.79 20.66 15.72
N ARG A 10 -13.87 21.89 15.23
CA ARG A 10 -12.97 23.00 15.57
C ARG A 10 -13.03 23.43 17.03
N GLU A 11 -13.93 22.87 17.82
CA GLU A 11 -14.09 23.15 19.24
C GLU A 11 -12.91 22.57 20.03
N GLY A 12 -11.98 23.44 20.41
CA GLY A 12 -10.83 23.11 21.27
C GLY A 12 -9.44 23.35 20.69
N ASN A 13 -9.31 23.97 19.51
CA ASN A 13 -8.02 24.32 18.93
C ASN A 13 -7.87 25.86 18.84
N THR A 14 -8.07 26.56 19.97
CA THR A 14 -7.90 28.00 20.02
C THR A 14 -6.40 28.37 19.96
N PRO A 15 -6.03 29.55 19.47
CA PRO A 15 -4.64 30.03 19.50
C PRO A 15 -4.02 29.96 20.89
N GLU A 16 -4.79 30.31 21.93
CA GLU A 16 -4.38 30.27 23.33
C GLU A 16 -4.07 28.85 23.80
N TYR A 17 -4.87 27.85 23.40
CA TYR A 17 -4.61 26.46 23.69
C TYR A 17 -3.31 25.95 23.06
N GLN A 18 -3.07 26.32 21.80
CA GLN A 18 -1.81 25.97 21.12
C GLN A 18 -0.61 26.63 21.77
N GLU A 19 -0.70 27.90 22.14
CA GLU A 19 0.36 28.62 22.83
C GLU A 19 0.68 27.99 24.21
N LEU A 20 -0.35 27.64 24.97
CA LEU A 20 -0.21 26.90 26.24
C LEU A 20 0.55 25.59 26.01
N LYS A 21 0.12 24.76 25.05
CA LYS A 21 0.75 23.48 24.74
C LYS A 21 2.24 23.64 24.45
N PHE A 22 2.61 24.60 23.58
CA PHE A 22 4.01 24.86 23.23
C PHE A 22 4.82 25.40 24.41
N THR A 23 4.23 26.23 25.25
CA THR A 23 4.88 26.75 26.46
C THR A 23 5.18 25.61 27.43
N LEU A 24 4.21 24.74 27.67
CA LEU A 24 4.37 23.57 28.53
C LEU A 24 5.42 22.59 27.99
N HIS A 25 5.40 22.33 26.68
CA HIS A 25 6.39 21.45 26.06
C HIS A 25 7.82 22.02 26.21
N ARG A 26 8.02 23.33 25.99
CA ARG A 26 9.32 23.98 26.18
C ARG A 26 9.78 23.90 27.65
N LYS A 27 8.91 24.25 28.60
CA LYS A 27 9.22 24.14 30.04
C LYS A 27 9.54 22.73 30.47
N LEU A 28 8.89 21.73 29.85
CA LEU A 28 9.19 20.33 30.10
C LEU A 28 10.62 20.01 29.64
N LEU A 29 11.01 20.39 28.42
CA LEU A 29 12.37 20.15 27.92
C LEU A 29 13.45 20.83 28.76
N ASP A 30 13.18 22.02 29.28
CA ASP A 30 14.12 22.75 30.16
C ASP A 30 14.29 22.10 31.55
N ARG A 31 13.29 21.30 32.00
CA ARG A 31 13.31 20.67 33.33
C ARG A 31 13.70 19.19 33.30
N ILE A 32 13.68 18.56 32.15
CA ILE A 32 14.01 17.15 32.02
C ILE A 32 15.52 16.94 32.03
N ASN A 33 15.99 16.11 32.96
CA ASN A 33 17.34 15.55 32.90
C ASN A 33 17.36 14.34 31.95
N LEU A 34 17.76 14.56 30.70
CA LEU A 34 17.83 13.55 29.65
C LEU A 34 18.77 12.37 29.99
N GLU A 35 19.83 12.63 30.76
CA GLU A 35 20.78 11.59 31.20
C GLU A 35 20.14 10.63 32.20
N ALA A 36 19.37 11.17 33.14
CA ALA A 36 18.63 10.36 34.12
C ALA A 36 17.55 9.50 33.47
N LEU A 37 16.89 9.99 32.44
CA LEU A 37 15.86 9.26 31.70
C LEU A 37 16.42 8.16 30.78
N SER A 38 17.62 8.33 30.24
CA SER A 38 18.25 7.33 29.37
C SER A 38 18.55 6.00 30.08
N SER A 39 18.63 5.99 31.38
CA SER A 39 18.87 4.81 32.23
C SER A 39 17.60 4.06 32.66
N MET A 40 16.41 4.59 32.36
CA MET A 40 15.12 4.05 32.81
C MET A 40 14.44 3.21 31.72
N ALA A 41 13.64 2.21 32.13
CA ALA A 41 12.80 1.46 31.19
C ALA A 41 11.70 2.35 30.58
N GLY A 42 11.41 2.20 29.28
CA GLY A 42 10.55 3.12 28.51
C GLY A 42 9.17 3.43 29.12
N GLU A 43 8.49 2.46 29.75
CA GLU A 43 7.20 2.72 30.42
C GLU A 43 7.33 3.62 31.66
N ARG A 44 8.41 3.45 32.44
CA ARG A 44 8.68 4.31 33.59
C ARG A 44 8.98 5.74 33.17
N VAL A 45 9.75 5.90 32.09
CA VAL A 45 10.03 7.22 31.50
C VAL A 45 8.74 7.92 31.07
N ARG A 46 7.82 7.21 30.42
CA ARG A 46 6.53 7.79 30.04
C ARG A 46 5.69 8.23 31.24
N THR A 47 5.66 7.44 32.32
CA THR A 47 4.94 7.75 33.53
C THR A 47 5.52 8.97 34.28
N GLU A 48 6.84 9.06 34.34
CA GLU A 48 7.53 10.21 34.97
C GLU A 48 7.28 11.51 34.17
N ILE A 49 7.38 11.45 32.87
CA ILE A 49 7.11 12.60 31.99
C ILE A 49 5.64 13.01 32.08
N ARG A 50 4.70 12.05 32.11
CA ARG A 50 3.28 12.33 32.33
C ARG A 50 3.05 13.09 33.64
N SER A 51 3.69 12.64 34.73
CA SER A 51 3.61 13.27 36.04
C SER A 51 4.23 14.67 36.05
N ALA A 52 5.35 14.86 35.32
CA ALA A 52 5.99 16.17 35.19
C ALA A 52 5.11 17.15 34.39
N VAL A 53 4.50 16.70 33.28
CA VAL A 53 3.57 17.54 32.49
C VAL A 53 2.35 17.90 33.31
N ALA A 54 1.76 16.95 34.04
CA ALA A 54 0.60 17.22 34.91
C ALA A 54 0.90 18.33 35.95
N ARG A 55 2.07 18.28 36.60
CA ARG A 55 2.53 19.34 37.51
C ARG A 55 2.70 20.68 36.83
N LEU A 56 3.28 20.70 35.60
CA LEU A 56 3.43 21.92 34.81
C LEU A 56 2.08 22.55 34.45
N VAL A 57 1.10 21.71 34.04
CA VAL A 57 -0.27 22.15 33.74
C VAL A 57 -0.91 22.81 34.97
N ASP A 58 -0.72 22.24 36.18
CA ASP A 58 -1.26 22.81 37.41
C ASP A 58 -0.54 24.10 37.82
N GLU A 59 0.76 24.23 37.57
CA GLU A 59 1.55 25.44 37.82
C GLU A 59 1.11 26.64 36.98
N GLU A 60 0.67 26.40 35.72
CA GLU A 60 0.25 27.49 34.81
C GLU A 60 -1.06 28.17 35.23
N LYS A 61 -1.81 27.62 36.18
CA LYS A 61 -3.09 28.18 36.68
C LYS A 61 -4.11 28.52 35.58
N THR A 62 -3.95 27.95 34.37
CA THR A 62 -4.91 28.13 33.28
C THR A 62 -6.21 27.36 33.63
N PRO A 63 -7.39 27.97 33.50
CA PRO A 63 -8.66 27.33 33.82
C PRO A 63 -9.00 26.27 32.77
N LEU A 64 -8.43 25.09 32.88
CA LEU A 64 -8.71 23.93 32.04
C LEU A 64 -9.64 22.95 32.78
N SER A 65 -10.62 22.45 32.09
CA SER A 65 -11.39 21.27 32.53
C SER A 65 -10.48 20.04 32.67
N LEU A 66 -10.91 19.03 33.43
CA LEU A 66 -10.16 17.77 33.56
C LEU A 66 -9.91 17.11 32.19
N VAL A 67 -10.88 17.17 31.27
CA VAL A 67 -10.76 16.62 29.91
C VAL A 67 -9.71 17.37 29.09
N GLU A 68 -9.67 18.69 29.21
CA GLU A 68 -8.65 19.51 28.52
C GLU A 68 -7.26 19.29 29.08
N LYS A 69 -7.12 19.14 30.38
CA LYS A 69 -5.85 18.79 31.03
C LYS A 69 -5.31 17.46 30.54
N ASP A 70 -6.13 16.40 30.55
CA ASP A 70 -5.73 15.09 30.04
C ASP A 70 -5.36 15.15 28.57
N ARG A 71 -6.11 15.93 27.79
CA ARG A 71 -5.81 16.13 26.37
C ARG A 71 -4.46 16.81 26.15
N VAL A 72 -4.16 17.91 26.85
CA VAL A 72 -2.87 18.60 26.76
C VAL A 72 -1.72 17.67 27.16
N ILE A 73 -1.89 16.87 28.21
CA ILE A 73 -0.90 15.91 28.66
C ILE A 73 -0.60 14.88 27.58
N GLU A 74 -1.63 14.26 26.98
CA GLU A 74 -1.43 13.27 25.91
C GLU A 74 -0.79 13.91 24.67
N GLU A 75 -1.23 15.10 24.25
CA GLU A 75 -0.63 15.79 23.10
C GLU A 75 0.85 16.14 23.33
N ILE A 76 1.25 16.48 24.57
CA ILE A 76 2.67 16.71 24.90
C ILE A 76 3.45 15.38 24.90
N LEU A 77 2.86 14.30 25.41
CA LEU A 77 3.48 12.98 25.33
C LEU A 77 3.68 12.53 23.87
N ASP A 78 2.72 12.81 23.00
CA ASP A 78 2.83 12.54 21.57
C ASP A 78 3.95 13.37 20.88
N GLU A 79 4.17 14.62 21.33
CA GLU A 79 5.30 15.43 20.86
C GLU A 79 6.66 14.85 21.30
N VAL A 80 6.74 14.38 22.55
CA VAL A 80 7.99 13.86 23.12
C VAL A 80 8.34 12.48 22.56
N PHE A 81 7.41 11.55 22.64
CA PHE A 81 7.64 10.14 22.33
C PHE A 81 7.23 9.74 20.91
N GLY A 82 6.18 10.36 20.38
CA GLY A 82 5.57 10.05 19.10
C GLY A 82 5.96 11.01 18.00
N LEU A 83 5.04 11.17 17.05
CA LEU A 83 5.14 12.06 15.89
C LEU A 83 4.23 13.29 16.05
N GLY A 84 4.02 13.74 17.31
CA GLY A 84 3.26 14.94 17.62
C GLY A 84 1.83 14.90 17.08
N PRO A 85 1.43 15.94 16.29
CA PRO A 85 0.06 16.07 15.80
C PRO A 85 -0.41 14.92 14.91
N LEU A 86 0.51 14.07 14.39
CA LEU A 86 0.17 12.93 13.54
C LEU A 86 -0.32 11.71 14.32
N GLU A 87 -0.02 11.60 15.61
CA GLU A 87 -0.32 10.39 16.41
C GLU A 87 -1.81 10.00 16.39
N PRO A 88 -2.76 10.93 16.59
CA PRO A 88 -4.18 10.58 16.51
C PRO A 88 -4.60 10.04 15.14
N LEU A 89 -3.98 10.54 14.05
CA LEU A 89 -4.26 10.07 12.70
C LEU A 89 -3.61 8.70 12.43
N LEU A 90 -2.44 8.46 12.99
CA LEU A 90 -1.73 7.18 12.92
C LEU A 90 -2.42 6.09 13.76
N GLN A 91 -3.16 6.45 14.79
CA GLN A 91 -3.93 5.51 15.62
C GLN A 91 -5.30 5.16 15.03
N ASP A 92 -5.86 6.02 14.14
CA ASP A 92 -7.17 5.81 13.53
C ASP A 92 -7.09 4.71 12.45
N PRO A 93 -7.71 3.53 12.65
CA PRO A 93 -7.62 2.42 11.68
C PRO A 93 -8.36 2.69 10.36
N THR A 94 -9.19 3.73 10.30
CA THR A 94 -9.95 4.09 9.09
C THR A 94 -9.15 4.95 8.11
N VAL A 95 -8.03 5.53 8.56
CA VAL A 95 -7.13 6.37 7.75
C VAL A 95 -6.19 5.48 6.94
N SER A 96 -6.17 5.64 5.63
CA SER A 96 -5.24 4.95 4.72
C SER A 96 -4.01 5.79 4.37
N ASP A 97 -4.21 7.10 4.18
CA ASP A 97 -3.14 8.02 3.83
C ASP A 97 -3.28 9.32 4.65
N ILE A 98 -2.14 9.91 5.03
CA ILE A 98 -2.04 11.22 5.69
C ILE A 98 -1.20 12.10 4.77
N LEU A 99 -1.73 13.27 4.40
CA LEU A 99 -1.12 14.20 3.45
C LEU A 99 -1.01 15.58 4.09
N VAL A 100 0.21 15.99 4.38
CA VAL A 100 0.52 17.34 4.90
C VAL A 100 1.00 18.19 3.75
N THR A 101 0.19 19.16 3.35
CA THR A 101 0.49 20.10 2.26
C THR A 101 1.15 21.37 2.80
N THR A 102 0.74 21.82 3.98
CA THR A 102 1.37 22.89 4.76
C THR A 102 1.19 22.58 6.24
N PRO A 103 1.88 23.24 7.16
CA PRO A 103 1.65 23.03 8.60
C PRO A 103 0.19 23.20 9.04
N LYS A 104 -0.59 24.01 8.30
CA LYS A 104 -2.00 24.31 8.59
C LYS A 104 -2.99 23.52 7.73
N LEU A 105 -2.50 22.65 6.84
CA LEU A 105 -3.33 21.95 5.88
C LEU A 105 -2.96 20.47 5.83
N VAL A 106 -3.68 19.69 6.61
CA VAL A 106 -3.52 18.23 6.73
C VAL A 106 -4.78 17.54 6.24
N TYR A 107 -4.62 16.63 5.28
CA TYR A 107 -5.67 15.77 4.77
C TYR A 107 -5.45 14.31 5.15
N VAL A 108 -6.52 13.56 5.21
CA VAL A 108 -6.50 12.09 5.34
C VAL A 108 -7.35 11.46 4.26
N GLU A 109 -6.92 10.29 3.78
CA GLU A 109 -7.78 9.43 2.95
C GLU A 109 -8.52 8.44 3.85
N ARG A 110 -9.84 8.32 3.66
CA ARG A 110 -10.71 7.32 4.27
C ARG A 110 -11.66 6.76 3.23
N GLY A 111 -11.70 5.44 3.12
CA GLY A 111 -12.59 4.78 2.15
C GLY A 111 -12.38 5.24 0.71
N GLY A 112 -11.18 5.71 0.37
CA GLY A 112 -10.85 6.20 -0.97
C GLY A 112 -11.23 7.67 -1.23
N LYS A 113 -11.65 8.44 -0.23
CA LYS A 113 -11.96 9.88 -0.34
C LYS A 113 -11.06 10.70 0.57
N LEU A 114 -10.71 11.90 0.14
CA LEU A 114 -9.89 12.83 0.91
C LEU A 114 -10.77 13.72 1.79
N TYR A 115 -10.35 13.88 3.04
CA TYR A 115 -11.00 14.74 4.04
C TYR A 115 -9.96 15.65 4.69
N ARG A 116 -10.28 16.95 4.78
CA ARG A 116 -9.46 17.87 5.57
C ARG A 116 -9.64 17.55 7.07
N THR A 117 -8.55 17.58 7.82
CA THR A 117 -8.56 17.39 9.27
C THR A 117 -8.49 18.72 10.01
N SER A 118 -8.68 18.68 11.33
CA SER A 118 -8.41 19.80 12.24
C SER A 118 -6.98 19.74 12.81
N VAL A 119 -6.18 18.74 12.43
CA VAL A 119 -4.79 18.60 12.87
C VAL A 119 -3.94 19.67 12.20
N GLU A 120 -3.12 20.35 13.00
CA GLU A 120 -2.22 21.39 12.54
C GLU A 120 -0.87 21.29 13.24
N PHE A 121 0.19 21.62 12.52
CA PHE A 121 1.51 21.88 13.08
C PHE A 121 1.63 23.37 13.45
N LYS A 122 2.55 23.70 14.35
CA LYS A 122 2.80 25.08 14.74
C LYS A 122 3.21 25.94 13.55
N ASP A 123 4.27 25.50 12.86
CA ASP A 123 4.95 26.20 11.77
C ASP A 123 5.77 25.18 10.95
N ASP A 124 6.44 25.66 9.89
CA ASP A 124 7.30 24.85 9.03
C ASP A 124 8.44 24.19 9.81
N ALA A 125 9.02 24.89 10.78
CA ALA A 125 10.10 24.37 11.62
C ALA A 125 9.62 23.19 12.48
N HIS A 126 8.38 23.23 12.95
CA HIS A 126 7.78 22.12 13.69
C HIS A 126 7.57 20.89 12.78
N LEU A 127 7.01 21.10 11.57
CA LEU A 127 6.82 20.01 10.59
C LEU A 127 8.17 19.41 10.18
N LEU A 128 9.18 20.24 9.93
CA LEU A 128 10.53 19.80 9.59
C LEU A 128 11.14 18.91 10.70
N ARG A 129 11.03 19.31 11.97
CA ARG A 129 11.50 18.48 13.10
C ARG A 129 10.80 17.11 13.16
N ILE A 130 9.51 17.04 12.86
CA ILE A 130 8.80 15.75 12.79
C ILE A 130 9.32 14.90 11.62
N ILE A 131 9.56 15.52 10.45
CA ILE A 131 10.18 14.85 9.30
C ILE A 131 11.56 14.32 9.69
N GLU A 132 12.43 15.15 10.27
CA GLU A 132 13.76 14.75 10.73
C GLU A 132 13.71 13.61 11.75
N LYS A 133 12.75 13.64 12.69
CA LYS A 133 12.54 12.58 13.68
C LYS A 133 12.16 11.25 13.02
N ILE A 134 11.38 11.27 11.95
CA ILE A 134 11.03 10.07 11.17
C ILE A 134 12.27 9.53 10.44
N VAL A 135 12.95 10.41 9.72
CA VAL A 135 14.05 10.08 8.81
C VAL A 135 15.27 9.58 9.56
N SER A 136 15.62 10.21 10.69
CA SER A 136 16.76 9.81 11.51
C SER A 136 16.61 8.41 12.12
N ARG A 137 15.38 7.98 12.45
CA ARG A 137 15.11 6.62 12.97
C ARG A 137 15.47 5.50 12.00
N VAL A 138 15.47 5.80 10.70
CA VAL A 138 15.85 4.85 9.64
C VAL A 138 17.25 5.10 9.09
N GLY A 139 18.05 5.92 9.79
CA GLY A 139 19.43 6.21 9.40
C GLY A 139 19.57 7.02 8.11
N ARG A 140 18.55 7.81 7.75
CA ARG A 140 18.55 8.71 6.59
C ARG A 140 18.65 10.15 7.03
N ARG A 141 18.94 11.03 6.09
CA ARG A 141 19.03 12.47 6.27
C ARG A 141 18.21 13.19 5.20
N VAL A 142 17.62 14.31 5.54
CA VAL A 142 16.98 15.24 4.63
C VAL A 142 17.51 16.62 4.91
N ASP A 143 18.01 17.31 3.90
CA ASP A 143 18.55 18.67 3.97
C ASP A 143 18.45 19.35 2.59
N GLU A 144 18.88 20.60 2.48
CA GLU A 144 18.81 21.38 1.24
C GLU A 144 19.56 20.73 0.05
N SER A 145 20.60 19.93 0.31
CA SER A 145 21.35 19.23 -0.74
C SER A 145 20.68 17.90 -1.13
N SER A 146 19.86 17.31 -0.24
CA SER A 146 19.05 16.10 -0.46
C SER A 146 17.64 16.34 0.04
N PRO A 147 16.85 17.18 -0.67
CA PRO A 147 15.57 17.67 -0.15
C PRO A 147 14.41 16.69 -0.29
N LEU A 148 14.63 15.52 -0.87
CA LEU A 148 13.63 14.45 -1.06
C LEU A 148 14.06 13.22 -0.28
N VAL A 149 13.14 12.62 0.46
CA VAL A 149 13.42 11.43 1.23
C VAL A 149 12.22 10.48 1.30
N ASP A 150 12.50 9.19 1.12
CA ASP A 150 11.60 8.10 1.44
C ASP A 150 12.05 7.47 2.76
N ALA A 151 11.11 7.19 3.65
CA ALA A 151 11.35 6.55 4.92
C ALA A 151 10.22 5.55 5.24
N ARG A 152 10.37 4.85 6.38
CA ARG A 152 9.35 3.93 6.86
C ARG A 152 9.19 4.11 8.37
N LEU A 153 7.94 4.10 8.82
CA LEU A 153 7.63 4.05 10.26
C LEU A 153 7.82 2.62 10.80
N PRO A 154 7.94 2.46 12.13
CA PRO A 154 8.09 1.13 12.75
C PRO A 154 6.94 0.17 12.47
N ASP A 155 5.73 0.69 12.21
CA ASP A 155 4.56 -0.10 11.84
C ASP A 155 4.58 -0.58 10.37
N GLY A 156 5.59 -0.15 9.59
CA GLY A 156 5.74 -0.46 8.17
C GLY A 156 5.13 0.60 7.23
N SER A 157 4.48 1.64 7.74
CA SER A 157 3.91 2.73 6.93
C SER A 157 5.00 3.45 6.15
N ARG A 158 4.74 3.72 4.87
CA ARG A 158 5.67 4.43 3.97
C ARG A 158 5.54 5.91 4.15
N VAL A 159 6.66 6.60 4.21
CA VAL A 159 6.76 8.05 4.36
C VAL A 159 7.53 8.60 3.17
N ASN A 160 6.99 9.62 2.53
CA ASN A 160 7.71 10.46 1.58
C ASN A 160 7.66 11.89 2.08
N ALA A 161 8.79 12.55 2.11
CA ALA A 161 8.89 13.96 2.45
C ALA A 161 9.70 14.74 1.40
N ALA A 162 9.29 15.98 1.20
CA ALA A 162 10.01 16.95 0.38
C ALA A 162 10.13 18.24 1.19
N ILE A 163 11.32 18.85 1.17
CA ILE A 163 11.60 20.11 1.88
C ILE A 163 12.07 21.20 0.91
N PRO A 164 12.09 22.47 1.30
CA PRO A 164 12.74 23.52 0.50
C PRO A 164 14.19 23.13 0.14
N PRO A 165 14.70 23.50 -1.08
CA PRO A 165 14.09 24.43 -2.05
C PRO A 165 13.09 23.81 -3.03
N VAL A 166 12.93 22.48 -3.09
CA VAL A 166 12.02 21.83 -4.06
C VAL A 166 10.57 21.92 -3.64
N ALA A 167 10.28 21.96 -2.35
CA ALA A 167 8.96 22.21 -1.79
C ALA A 167 8.78 23.73 -1.60
N VAL A 168 8.11 24.37 -2.56
CA VAL A 168 8.07 25.84 -2.70
C VAL A 168 7.33 26.51 -1.55
N ASP A 169 6.23 25.90 -1.07
CA ASP A 169 5.35 26.45 -0.03
C ASP A 169 5.66 25.93 1.38
N GLY A 170 6.86 25.36 1.58
CA GLY A 170 7.29 24.74 2.83
C GLY A 170 7.34 23.20 2.78
N PRO A 171 7.70 22.54 3.88
CA PRO A 171 7.85 21.09 3.92
C PRO A 171 6.55 20.36 3.59
N LEU A 172 6.65 19.31 2.79
CA LEU A 172 5.58 18.39 2.43
C LEU A 172 5.81 17.01 3.07
N LEU A 173 4.75 16.38 3.54
CA LEU A 173 4.83 15.05 4.12
C LEU A 173 3.65 14.19 3.66
N SER A 174 3.93 13.01 3.15
CA SER A 174 2.92 12.01 2.78
C SER A 174 3.22 10.71 3.50
N ILE A 175 2.22 10.17 4.21
CA ILE A 175 2.33 8.90 4.91
C ILE A 175 1.25 7.97 4.36
N ARG A 176 1.66 6.90 3.69
CA ARG A 176 0.77 5.80 3.32
C ARG A 176 0.83 4.75 4.42
N ARG A 177 -0.29 4.58 5.09
CA ARG A 177 -0.37 3.65 6.21
C ARG A 177 -0.31 2.21 5.74
N PHE A 178 0.46 1.44 6.50
CA PHE A 178 0.47 0.01 6.33
C PHE A 178 -0.76 -0.59 7.03
N GLY A 179 -1.71 -1.11 6.25
CA GLY A 179 -2.97 -1.65 6.78
C GLY A 179 -2.72 -2.67 7.90
N ARG A 180 -3.36 -2.49 9.05
CA ARG A 180 -3.20 -3.39 10.21
C ARG A 180 -3.64 -4.82 9.91
N TYR A 181 -4.63 -4.99 9.02
CA TYR A 181 -5.19 -6.28 8.62
C TYR A 181 -5.11 -6.44 7.11
N ALA A 182 -4.55 -7.56 6.67
CA ALA A 182 -4.64 -7.98 5.28
C ALA A 182 -6.08 -8.40 4.99
N LEU A 183 -6.72 -7.78 3.99
CA LEU A 183 -8.04 -8.23 3.54
C LEU A 183 -7.92 -9.63 2.92
N LYS A 184 -8.84 -10.51 3.30
CA LYS A 184 -8.99 -11.84 2.69
C LYS A 184 -9.88 -11.77 1.46
N GLY A 185 -9.90 -12.82 0.66
CA GLY A 185 -10.77 -12.89 -0.52
C GLY A 185 -12.26 -12.72 -0.19
N GLU A 186 -12.69 -13.28 0.93
CA GLU A 186 -14.07 -13.19 1.43
C GLU A 186 -14.44 -11.76 1.81
N ASP A 187 -13.49 -10.97 2.35
CA ASP A 187 -13.69 -9.54 2.63
C ASP A 187 -13.87 -8.74 1.33
N LEU A 188 -13.16 -9.13 0.27
CA LEU A 188 -13.31 -8.50 -1.05
C LEU A 188 -14.69 -8.80 -1.65
N VAL A 189 -15.22 -10.02 -1.47
CA VAL A 189 -16.59 -10.38 -1.87
C VAL A 189 -17.59 -9.55 -1.07
N ALA A 190 -17.46 -9.50 0.25
CA ALA A 190 -18.34 -8.71 1.12
C ALA A 190 -18.35 -7.21 0.76
N LYS A 191 -17.22 -6.68 0.25
CA LYS A 191 -17.10 -5.31 -0.26
C LYS A 191 -17.56 -5.14 -1.70
N LEU A 192 -18.10 -6.17 -2.33
CA LEU A 192 -18.52 -6.18 -3.73
C LEU A 192 -17.38 -5.80 -4.71
N ALA A 193 -16.14 -6.13 -4.34
CA ALA A 193 -14.99 -5.94 -5.23
C ALA A 193 -14.94 -7.01 -6.34
N LEU A 194 -15.46 -8.20 -6.05
CA LEU A 194 -15.62 -9.33 -6.98
C LEU A 194 -16.74 -10.24 -6.45
N THR A 195 -17.23 -11.15 -7.27
CA THR A 195 -18.22 -12.15 -6.85
C THR A 195 -17.55 -13.38 -6.24
N GLU A 196 -18.32 -14.19 -5.50
CA GLU A 196 -17.86 -15.46 -4.95
C GLU A 196 -17.33 -16.39 -6.05
N GLY A 197 -18.07 -16.50 -7.16
CA GLY A 197 -17.64 -17.30 -8.31
C GLY A 197 -16.33 -16.81 -8.96
N MET A 198 -16.12 -15.50 -9.04
CA MET A 198 -14.82 -14.94 -9.50
C MET A 198 -13.71 -15.28 -8.52
N LEU A 199 -13.98 -15.23 -7.21
CA LEU A 199 -13.02 -15.61 -6.19
C LEU A 199 -12.65 -17.10 -6.28
N ASP A 200 -13.62 -17.97 -6.47
CA ASP A 200 -13.39 -19.41 -6.61
C ASP A 200 -12.55 -19.75 -7.84
N LEU A 201 -12.80 -19.06 -8.97
CA LEU A 201 -11.95 -19.17 -10.14
C LEU A 201 -10.50 -18.76 -9.82
N LEU A 202 -10.30 -17.60 -9.18
CA LEU A 202 -8.97 -17.11 -8.85
C LEU A 202 -8.25 -18.01 -7.84
N LYS A 203 -8.97 -18.54 -6.83
CA LYS A 203 -8.44 -19.56 -5.90
C LYS A 203 -7.95 -20.80 -6.66
N ALA A 204 -8.76 -21.28 -7.60
CA ALA A 204 -8.39 -22.41 -8.45
C ALA A 204 -7.14 -22.13 -9.28
N CYS A 205 -7.06 -20.95 -9.90
CA CYS A 205 -5.90 -20.50 -10.68
C CYS A 205 -4.61 -20.46 -9.83
N VAL A 206 -4.67 -19.90 -8.61
CA VAL A 206 -3.53 -19.85 -7.68
C VAL A 206 -3.08 -21.25 -7.30
N LYS A 207 -4.01 -22.15 -6.92
CA LYS A 207 -3.69 -23.53 -6.55
C LYS A 207 -3.10 -24.35 -7.70
N ALA A 208 -3.58 -24.12 -8.92
CA ALA A 208 -3.08 -24.80 -10.13
C ALA A 208 -1.80 -24.15 -10.70
N ARG A 209 -1.18 -23.24 -9.96
CA ARG A 209 0.07 -22.57 -10.36
C ARG A 209 -0.03 -21.81 -11.69
N LEU A 210 -1.12 -21.07 -11.90
CA LEU A 210 -1.22 -20.15 -13.03
C LEU A 210 -0.47 -18.84 -12.72
N ASN A 211 0.26 -18.31 -13.69
CA ASN A 211 0.93 -17.02 -13.59
C ASN A 211 -0.09 -15.89 -13.79
N ILE A 212 -0.25 -15.03 -12.79
CA ILE A 212 -1.30 -14.00 -12.77
C ILE A 212 -0.68 -12.61 -12.70
N LEU A 213 -1.08 -11.74 -13.62
CA LEU A 213 -0.79 -10.31 -13.59
C LEU A 213 -2.01 -9.51 -13.15
N ILE A 214 -1.88 -8.75 -12.07
CA ILE A 214 -2.92 -7.86 -11.56
C ILE A 214 -2.66 -6.45 -12.09
N CYS A 215 -3.57 -5.96 -12.93
CA CYS A 215 -3.51 -4.65 -13.55
C CYS A 215 -4.39 -3.64 -12.81
N GLY A 216 -4.02 -2.36 -12.86
CA GLY A 216 -4.86 -1.29 -12.32
C GLY A 216 -4.10 0.02 -12.10
N GLY A 217 -4.82 1.11 -11.95
CA GLY A 217 -4.27 2.43 -11.63
C GLY A 217 -3.77 2.54 -10.18
N THR A 218 -3.27 3.71 -9.82
CA THR A 218 -2.87 4.01 -8.44
C THR A 218 -4.07 3.96 -7.50
N GLY A 219 -3.92 3.32 -6.34
CA GLY A 219 -4.99 3.21 -5.34
C GLY A 219 -6.17 2.32 -5.75
N SER A 220 -6.08 1.56 -6.85
CA SER A 220 -7.15 0.64 -7.30
C SER A 220 -7.29 -0.61 -6.45
N GLY A 221 -6.27 -0.96 -5.64
CA GLY A 221 -6.28 -2.15 -4.79
C GLY A 221 -5.50 -3.35 -5.34
N LYS A 222 -4.57 -3.14 -6.29
CA LYS A 222 -3.71 -4.21 -6.86
C LYS A 222 -2.99 -5.00 -5.78
N THR A 223 -2.24 -4.33 -4.93
CA THR A 223 -1.47 -4.97 -3.83
C THR A 223 -2.40 -5.68 -2.84
N THR A 224 -3.59 -5.12 -2.59
CA THR A 224 -4.61 -5.76 -1.74
C THR A 224 -5.10 -7.07 -2.35
N LEU A 225 -5.43 -7.07 -3.65
CA LEU A 225 -5.86 -8.28 -4.35
C LEU A 225 -4.71 -9.30 -4.44
N LEU A 226 -3.49 -8.85 -4.76
CA LEU A 226 -2.30 -9.70 -4.78
C LEU A 226 -2.10 -10.40 -3.43
N ASN A 227 -2.18 -9.64 -2.34
CA ASN A 227 -2.03 -10.17 -0.99
C ASN A 227 -3.16 -11.16 -0.64
N ALA A 228 -4.41 -10.85 -0.99
CA ALA A 228 -5.54 -11.74 -0.79
C ALA A 228 -5.39 -13.05 -1.58
N LEU A 229 -5.00 -12.98 -2.86
CA LEU A 229 -4.79 -14.17 -3.69
C LEU A 229 -3.59 -15.00 -3.22
N SER A 230 -2.53 -14.36 -2.78
CA SER A 230 -1.34 -15.05 -2.24
C SER A 230 -1.67 -15.92 -1.02
N SER A 231 -2.72 -15.60 -0.25
CA SER A 231 -3.14 -16.41 0.91
C SER A 231 -3.67 -17.80 0.53
N TYR A 232 -3.98 -18.04 -0.75
CA TYR A 232 -4.43 -19.34 -1.25
C TYR A 232 -3.31 -20.23 -1.80
N ILE A 233 -2.06 -19.75 -1.74
CA ILE A 233 -0.87 -20.57 -2.03
C ILE A 233 -0.75 -21.64 -0.93
N PRO A 234 -0.53 -22.92 -1.26
CA PRO A 234 -0.33 -23.98 -0.29
C PRO A 234 0.81 -23.70 0.72
N GLU A 235 0.64 -24.19 1.96
CA GLU A 235 1.61 -23.99 3.05
C GLU A 235 2.95 -24.69 2.86
N ASP A 236 2.99 -25.75 2.04
CA ASP A 236 4.17 -26.54 1.73
C ASP A 236 5.06 -25.90 0.65
N GLU A 237 4.63 -24.76 0.07
CA GLU A 237 5.39 -24.05 -0.95
C GLU A 237 6.28 -22.95 -0.35
N ARG A 238 7.52 -22.87 -0.85
CA ARG A 238 8.44 -21.78 -0.52
C ARG A 238 8.15 -20.56 -1.38
N ILE A 239 7.80 -19.44 -0.75
CA ILE A 239 7.48 -18.19 -1.43
C ILE A 239 8.64 -17.21 -1.25
N VAL A 240 9.07 -16.56 -2.34
CA VAL A 240 9.97 -15.42 -2.30
C VAL A 240 9.22 -14.18 -2.75
N THR A 241 9.12 -13.16 -1.91
CA THR A 241 8.52 -11.86 -2.28
C THR A 241 9.60 -10.83 -2.57
N ILE A 242 9.37 -10.01 -3.58
CA ILE A 242 10.28 -8.95 -4.05
C ILE A 242 9.47 -7.67 -4.21
N GLU A 243 9.83 -6.63 -3.49
CA GLU A 243 9.07 -5.38 -3.44
C GLU A 243 10.00 -4.17 -3.39
N ASP A 244 9.54 -3.01 -3.88
CA ASP A 244 10.23 -1.73 -3.65
C ASP A 244 10.22 -1.38 -2.17
N ALA A 245 9.07 -1.55 -1.55
CA ALA A 245 8.87 -1.47 -0.12
C ALA A 245 7.96 -2.61 0.29
N ALA A 246 8.36 -3.41 1.27
CA ALA A 246 7.66 -4.63 1.66
C ALA A 246 6.27 -4.32 2.26
N GLU A 247 5.23 -4.40 1.44
CA GLU A 247 3.82 -4.18 1.77
C GLU A 247 3.04 -5.50 1.90
N LEU A 248 3.52 -6.58 1.29
CA LEU A 248 2.84 -7.88 1.31
C LEU A 248 2.94 -8.53 2.69
N ARG A 249 1.83 -9.10 3.14
CA ARG A 249 1.70 -9.86 4.40
C ARG A 249 1.13 -11.24 4.12
N LEU A 250 1.96 -12.09 3.55
CA LEU A 250 1.60 -13.47 3.32
C LEU A 250 1.47 -14.19 4.67
N GLN A 251 0.52 -15.13 4.74
CA GLN A 251 0.21 -15.86 5.98
C GLN A 251 0.99 -17.17 6.10
N GLN A 252 1.59 -17.63 5.00
CA GLN A 252 2.37 -18.86 4.97
C GLN A 252 3.63 -18.74 5.84
N THR A 253 4.05 -19.85 6.42
CA THR A 253 5.22 -19.90 7.31
C THR A 253 6.54 -19.79 6.56
N HIS A 254 6.59 -20.26 5.30
CA HIS A 254 7.82 -20.32 4.50
C HIS A 254 7.90 -19.20 3.47
N VAL A 255 7.98 -17.95 3.94
CA VAL A 255 8.09 -16.75 3.10
C VAL A 255 9.45 -16.07 3.32
N ALA A 256 10.22 -15.93 2.25
CA ALA A 256 11.44 -15.12 2.22
C ALA A 256 11.12 -13.76 1.58
N ARG A 257 11.26 -12.68 2.34
CA ARG A 257 10.92 -11.32 1.89
C ARG A 257 12.17 -10.55 1.51
N MET A 258 12.18 -9.95 0.33
CA MET A 258 13.25 -9.08 -0.15
C MET A 258 12.68 -7.72 -0.54
N GLU A 259 13.46 -6.69 -0.27
CA GLU A 259 13.11 -5.29 -0.53
C GLU A 259 14.26 -4.61 -1.23
N THR A 260 13.96 -3.67 -2.13
CA THR A 260 15.00 -2.84 -2.76
C THR A 260 15.71 -1.98 -1.72
N ARG A 261 16.93 -1.61 -2.03
CA ARG A 261 17.70 -0.67 -1.24
C ARG A 261 18.09 0.52 -2.13
N PRO A 262 17.66 1.74 -1.80
CA PRO A 262 18.16 2.93 -2.49
C PRO A 262 19.66 3.13 -2.20
N ALA A 263 20.31 3.93 -3.06
CA ALA A 263 21.68 4.34 -2.83
C ALA A 263 21.85 5.03 -1.46
N ASN A 264 23.03 4.87 -0.87
CA ASN A 264 23.42 5.60 0.33
C ASN A 264 23.68 7.09 0.01
N VAL A 265 24.08 7.88 1.00
CA VAL A 265 24.39 9.32 0.82
C VAL A 265 25.56 9.58 -0.14
N GLU A 266 26.38 8.58 -0.42
CA GLU A 266 27.49 8.62 -1.38
C GLU A 266 27.07 8.21 -2.80
N GLY A 267 25.79 7.93 -3.02
CA GLY A 267 25.23 7.48 -4.30
C GLY A 267 25.53 6.01 -4.65
N THR A 268 26.02 5.21 -3.70
CA THR A 268 26.43 3.81 -3.92
C THR A 268 25.54 2.82 -3.18
N GLY A 269 25.65 1.52 -3.53
CA GLY A 269 25.00 0.42 -2.82
C GLY A 269 23.50 0.27 -3.11
N ALA A 270 22.96 0.88 -4.17
CA ALA A 270 21.59 0.63 -4.61
C ALA A 270 21.40 -0.85 -5.01
N ILE A 271 20.24 -1.42 -4.63
CA ILE A 271 19.81 -2.76 -5.05
C ILE A 271 18.40 -2.61 -5.63
N HIS A 272 18.27 -2.89 -6.92
CA HIS A 272 17.03 -2.76 -7.67
C HIS A 272 16.26 -4.09 -7.73
N ILE A 273 14.96 -4.04 -8.06
CA ILE A 273 14.07 -5.21 -8.18
C ILE A 273 14.70 -6.28 -9.08
N ARG A 274 15.25 -5.91 -10.22
CA ARG A 274 15.90 -6.84 -11.17
C ARG A 274 16.95 -7.72 -10.51
N GLN A 275 17.85 -7.14 -9.72
CA GLN A 275 18.90 -7.88 -9.01
C GLN A 275 18.29 -8.88 -8.00
N LEU A 276 17.20 -8.50 -7.36
CA LEU A 276 16.48 -9.35 -6.41
C LEU A 276 15.76 -10.51 -7.12
N VAL A 277 15.15 -10.28 -8.31
CA VAL A 277 14.53 -11.34 -9.12
C VAL A 277 15.59 -12.36 -9.55
N ILE A 278 16.73 -11.89 -10.08
CA ILE A 278 17.85 -12.78 -10.48
C ILE A 278 18.39 -13.58 -9.27
N ASN A 279 18.48 -12.97 -8.10
CA ASN A 279 18.91 -13.65 -6.89
C ASN A 279 17.88 -14.68 -6.40
N ALA A 280 16.58 -14.35 -6.49
CA ALA A 280 15.49 -15.22 -6.06
C ALA A 280 15.54 -16.60 -6.75
N LEU A 281 15.88 -16.65 -8.04
CA LEU A 281 16.01 -17.89 -8.81
C LEU A 281 17.04 -18.87 -8.23
N ARG A 282 17.99 -18.39 -7.40
CA ARG A 282 19.00 -19.22 -6.72
C ARG A 282 18.59 -19.62 -5.30
N MET A 283 17.41 -19.13 -4.83
CA MET A 283 16.90 -19.37 -3.48
C MET A 283 15.96 -20.57 -3.37
N ARG A 284 15.83 -21.36 -4.44
CA ARG A 284 14.89 -22.50 -4.56
C ARG A 284 13.45 -22.10 -4.23
N PRO A 285 12.90 -21.08 -4.88
CA PRO A 285 11.50 -20.71 -4.67
C PRO A 285 10.57 -21.70 -5.39
N ASP A 286 9.43 -22.01 -4.80
CA ASP A 286 8.29 -22.60 -5.51
C ASP A 286 7.45 -21.53 -6.18
N ARG A 287 7.36 -20.34 -5.57
CA ARG A 287 6.68 -19.15 -6.09
C ARG A 287 7.54 -17.91 -5.95
N ILE A 288 7.50 -17.04 -6.97
CA ILE A 288 8.06 -15.70 -6.90
C ILE A 288 6.92 -14.70 -6.99
N ILE A 289 6.81 -13.81 -6.00
CA ILE A 289 5.80 -12.75 -6.00
C ILE A 289 6.53 -11.43 -6.09
N VAL A 290 6.33 -10.72 -7.21
CA VAL A 290 6.87 -9.38 -7.40
C VAL A 290 5.76 -8.38 -7.10
N GLY A 291 5.95 -7.52 -6.10
CA GLY A 291 4.95 -6.56 -5.68
C GLY A 291 4.46 -5.69 -6.82
N GLU A 292 5.37 -5.18 -7.63
CA GLU A 292 5.05 -4.43 -8.85
C GLU A 292 6.21 -4.51 -9.86
N VAL A 293 5.87 -4.65 -11.13
CA VAL A 293 6.81 -4.58 -12.26
C VAL A 293 6.67 -3.22 -12.94
N ARG A 294 7.79 -2.52 -13.12
CA ARG A 294 7.82 -1.14 -13.65
C ARG A 294 8.81 -0.92 -14.79
N ALA A 295 9.84 -1.78 -14.89
CA ALA A 295 10.97 -1.59 -15.79
C ALA A 295 11.57 -2.93 -16.28
N GLU A 296 12.88 -2.99 -16.37
CA GLU A 296 13.65 -4.10 -16.94
C GLU A 296 13.46 -5.46 -16.26
N GLU A 297 13.10 -5.49 -14.98
CA GLU A 297 12.82 -6.72 -14.22
C GLU A 297 11.69 -7.56 -14.84
N ALA A 298 10.87 -6.96 -15.70
CA ALA A 298 9.83 -7.66 -16.44
C ALA A 298 10.37 -8.86 -17.22
N LEU A 299 11.53 -8.72 -17.88
CA LEU A 299 12.13 -9.81 -18.64
C LEU A 299 12.55 -10.97 -17.72
N ASP A 300 13.23 -10.68 -16.64
CA ASP A 300 13.73 -11.70 -15.70
C ASP A 300 12.58 -12.43 -15.01
N MET A 301 11.48 -11.69 -14.70
CA MET A 301 10.23 -12.26 -14.17
C MET A 301 9.58 -13.20 -15.19
N LEU A 302 9.45 -12.81 -16.46
CA LEU A 302 8.89 -13.68 -17.51
C LEU A 302 9.75 -14.93 -17.72
N GLN A 303 11.07 -14.79 -17.64
CA GLN A 303 11.98 -15.94 -17.69
C GLN A 303 11.76 -16.89 -16.50
N ALA A 304 11.59 -16.36 -15.28
CA ALA A 304 11.25 -17.16 -14.11
C ALA A 304 9.95 -17.94 -14.35
N MET A 305 8.90 -17.28 -14.82
CA MET A 305 7.61 -17.89 -15.14
C MET A 305 7.71 -18.99 -16.23
N ASN A 306 8.65 -18.85 -17.19
CA ASN A 306 8.87 -19.80 -18.28
C ASN A 306 9.83 -20.96 -17.92
N THR A 307 10.54 -20.89 -16.77
CA THR A 307 11.60 -21.84 -16.42
C THR A 307 11.33 -22.61 -15.12
N GLY A 308 10.05 -22.91 -14.85
CA GLY A 308 9.65 -23.81 -13.77
C GLY A 308 9.25 -23.13 -12.45
N HIS A 309 9.11 -21.80 -12.44
CA HIS A 309 8.56 -21.05 -11.30
C HIS A 309 7.10 -20.65 -11.57
N ASP A 310 6.32 -21.61 -12.05
CA ASP A 310 4.89 -21.48 -12.31
C ASP A 310 4.10 -21.04 -11.07
N GLY A 311 3.05 -20.23 -11.29
CA GLY A 311 2.23 -19.69 -10.22
C GLY A 311 2.79 -18.41 -9.60
N SER A 312 3.71 -17.76 -10.29
CA SER A 312 4.19 -16.43 -9.93
C SER A 312 3.11 -15.38 -10.09
N LEU A 313 3.09 -14.43 -9.18
CA LEU A 313 2.10 -13.35 -9.12
C LEU A 313 2.80 -12.00 -9.15
N THR A 314 2.24 -11.04 -9.87
CA THR A 314 2.75 -9.66 -9.85
C THR A 314 1.68 -8.64 -10.14
N THR A 315 1.99 -7.36 -9.91
CA THR A 315 1.15 -6.25 -10.31
C THR A 315 1.82 -5.37 -11.37
N ILE A 316 1.00 -4.70 -12.17
CA ILE A 316 1.43 -3.75 -13.18
C ILE A 316 0.46 -2.57 -13.24
N HIS A 317 0.97 -1.35 -13.42
CA HIS A 317 0.11 -0.21 -13.69
C HIS A 317 -0.42 -0.24 -15.11
N ALA A 318 -1.74 -0.42 -15.28
CA ALA A 318 -2.41 -0.36 -16.57
C ALA A 318 -3.91 -0.06 -16.40
N ASN A 319 -4.53 0.54 -17.41
CA ASN A 319 -5.95 0.88 -17.37
C ASN A 319 -6.84 -0.25 -17.88
N THR A 320 -6.31 -1.11 -18.73
CA THR A 320 -6.98 -2.30 -19.29
C THR A 320 -6.01 -3.49 -19.34
N PRO A 321 -6.49 -4.74 -19.48
CA PRO A 321 -5.61 -5.90 -19.70
C PRO A 321 -4.73 -5.74 -20.95
N ARG A 322 -5.27 -5.14 -22.00
CA ARG A 322 -4.51 -4.90 -23.24
C ARG A 322 -3.42 -3.85 -23.08
N ASP A 323 -3.68 -2.79 -22.29
CA ASP A 323 -2.65 -1.80 -21.93
C ASP A 323 -1.55 -2.46 -21.08
N GLY A 324 -1.95 -3.37 -20.15
CA GLY A 324 -1.02 -4.15 -19.35
C GLY A 324 -0.09 -4.98 -20.20
N LEU A 325 -0.63 -5.65 -21.22
CA LEU A 325 0.14 -6.39 -22.21
C LEU A 325 1.12 -5.48 -22.96
N GLY A 326 0.64 -4.38 -23.55
CA GLY A 326 1.49 -3.42 -24.27
C GLY A 326 2.59 -2.83 -23.39
N ARG A 327 2.27 -2.54 -22.12
CA ARG A 327 3.27 -2.05 -21.16
C ARG A 327 4.33 -3.10 -20.85
N LEU A 328 3.95 -4.37 -20.73
CA LEU A 328 4.90 -5.48 -20.59
C LEU A 328 5.84 -5.59 -21.79
N GLU A 329 5.31 -5.47 -23.02
CA GLU A 329 6.12 -5.47 -24.25
C GLU A 329 7.17 -4.35 -24.21
N VAL A 330 6.79 -3.14 -23.78
CA VAL A 330 7.71 -2.00 -23.65
C VAL A 330 8.80 -2.28 -22.61
N MET A 331 8.44 -2.75 -21.41
CA MET A 331 9.40 -3.03 -20.33
C MET A 331 10.39 -4.13 -20.70
N VAL A 332 9.93 -5.18 -21.36
CA VAL A 332 10.83 -6.25 -21.86
C VAL A 332 11.77 -5.70 -22.94
N GLY A 333 11.26 -4.83 -23.84
CA GLY A 333 12.07 -4.14 -24.84
C GLY A 333 13.15 -3.24 -24.23
N MET A 334 12.86 -2.60 -23.09
CA MET A 334 13.86 -1.80 -22.35
C MET A 334 14.97 -2.68 -21.78
N ALA A 335 14.66 -3.89 -21.30
CA ALA A 335 15.63 -4.83 -20.76
C ALA A 335 16.60 -5.39 -21.83
N ASN A 336 16.12 -5.54 -23.05
CA ASN A 336 16.91 -6.04 -24.18
C ASN A 336 16.47 -5.43 -25.51
N ALA A 337 17.07 -4.32 -25.86
CA ALA A 337 16.78 -3.57 -27.10
C ALA A 337 16.99 -4.38 -28.39
N ASN A 338 17.75 -5.48 -28.37
CA ASN A 338 17.98 -6.33 -29.53
C ASN A 338 16.92 -7.42 -29.70
N MET A 339 15.98 -7.57 -28.78
CA MET A 339 14.92 -8.57 -28.87
C MET A 339 13.79 -8.08 -29.79
N GLY A 340 13.55 -8.81 -30.86
CA GLY A 340 12.47 -8.48 -31.81
C GLY A 340 11.08 -8.58 -31.14
N LEU A 341 10.14 -7.74 -31.55
CA LEU A 341 8.80 -7.65 -30.96
C LEU A 341 8.06 -9.00 -30.95
N ARG A 342 8.21 -9.82 -32.00
CA ARG A 342 7.64 -11.17 -32.05
C ARG A 342 8.17 -12.07 -30.93
N SER A 343 9.48 -12.02 -30.65
CA SER A 343 10.10 -12.80 -29.58
C SER A 343 9.63 -12.33 -28.21
N ILE A 344 9.47 -11.01 -28.02
CA ILE A 344 8.90 -10.43 -26.80
C ILE A 344 7.49 -10.98 -26.58
N ARG A 345 6.63 -10.89 -27.59
CA ARG A 345 5.25 -11.39 -27.53
C ARG A 345 5.18 -12.88 -27.25
N GLN A 346 6.07 -13.66 -27.84
CA GLN A 346 6.14 -15.09 -27.58
C GLN A 346 6.53 -15.39 -26.12
N GLN A 347 7.48 -14.65 -25.54
CA GLN A 347 7.84 -14.75 -24.13
C GLN A 347 6.66 -14.42 -23.22
N VAL A 348 5.93 -13.34 -23.50
CA VAL A 348 4.77 -12.93 -22.71
C VAL A 348 3.65 -13.96 -22.81
N ALA A 349 3.31 -14.41 -24.03
CA ALA A 349 2.21 -15.34 -24.28
C ALA A 349 2.46 -16.73 -23.66
N SER A 350 3.72 -17.15 -23.53
CA SER A 350 4.07 -18.41 -22.87
C SER A 350 4.11 -18.29 -21.35
N ALA A 351 4.50 -17.12 -20.82
CA ALA A 351 4.69 -16.91 -19.39
C ALA A 351 3.39 -16.58 -18.65
N VAL A 352 2.57 -15.68 -19.22
CA VAL A 352 1.39 -15.13 -18.53
C VAL A 352 0.15 -15.93 -18.91
N ASN A 353 -0.60 -16.38 -17.91
CA ASN A 353 -1.85 -17.12 -18.11
C ASN A 353 -3.08 -16.22 -17.96
N LEU A 354 -3.03 -15.26 -17.04
CA LEU A 354 -4.21 -14.50 -16.64
C LEU A 354 -3.87 -13.04 -16.33
N PHE A 355 -4.67 -12.12 -16.84
CA PHE A 355 -4.75 -10.72 -16.38
C PHE A 355 -5.98 -10.54 -15.49
N VAL A 356 -5.82 -9.84 -14.36
CA VAL A 356 -6.92 -9.42 -13.48
C VAL A 356 -6.89 -7.92 -13.37
N GLN A 357 -7.85 -7.22 -13.96
CA GLN A 357 -7.94 -5.76 -13.93
C GLN A 357 -8.73 -5.29 -12.72
N VAL A 358 -8.16 -4.37 -11.95
CA VAL A 358 -8.82 -3.72 -10.81
C VAL A 358 -8.94 -2.22 -11.07
N ALA A 359 -10.13 -1.65 -10.84
CA ALA A 359 -10.36 -0.23 -10.95
C ALA A 359 -10.95 0.38 -9.67
N ARG A 360 -10.59 1.64 -9.42
CA ARG A 360 -11.24 2.48 -8.40
C ARG A 360 -12.26 3.38 -9.09
N PHE A 361 -13.48 3.40 -8.58
CA PHE A 361 -14.58 4.19 -9.11
C PHE A 361 -14.72 5.53 -8.38
N SER A 362 -15.56 6.41 -8.93
CA SER A 362 -15.80 7.75 -8.41
C SER A 362 -16.41 7.79 -7.01
N ASP A 363 -17.13 6.76 -6.61
CA ASP A 363 -17.68 6.57 -5.26
C ASP A 363 -16.65 6.05 -4.25
N GLY A 364 -15.41 5.81 -4.67
CA GLY A 364 -14.34 5.24 -3.86
C GLY A 364 -14.34 3.70 -3.84
N SER A 365 -15.36 3.04 -4.40
CA SER A 365 -15.38 1.57 -4.50
C SER A 365 -14.27 1.06 -5.41
N ARG A 366 -13.78 -0.14 -5.12
CA ARG A 366 -12.76 -0.85 -5.90
C ARG A 366 -13.34 -2.15 -6.39
N ARG A 367 -13.20 -2.43 -7.68
CA ARG A 367 -13.78 -3.64 -8.29
C ARG A 367 -12.84 -4.27 -9.29
N VAL A 368 -12.88 -5.60 -9.35
CA VAL A 368 -12.28 -6.37 -10.45
C VAL A 368 -13.15 -6.15 -11.68
N THR A 369 -12.61 -5.47 -12.68
CA THR A 369 -13.37 -5.11 -13.88
C THR A 369 -13.23 -6.15 -14.99
N HIS A 370 -12.10 -6.86 -15.04
CA HIS A 370 -11.87 -7.93 -16.03
C HIS A 370 -11.09 -9.07 -15.37
N ILE A 371 -11.43 -10.29 -15.75
CA ILE A 371 -10.59 -11.47 -15.62
C ILE A 371 -10.40 -11.98 -17.04
N THR A 372 -9.17 -11.90 -17.55
CA THR A 372 -8.85 -12.09 -18.98
C THR A 372 -7.78 -13.15 -19.14
N GLU A 373 -8.09 -14.22 -19.87
CA GLU A 373 -7.13 -15.27 -20.23
C GLU A 373 -6.19 -14.81 -21.35
N VAL A 374 -4.92 -15.21 -21.27
CA VAL A 374 -3.97 -15.17 -22.37
C VAL A 374 -4.08 -16.49 -23.13
N VAL A 375 -4.72 -16.47 -24.29
CA VAL A 375 -5.02 -17.69 -25.06
C VAL A 375 -3.81 -18.22 -25.81
N GLY A 376 -2.88 -17.33 -26.16
CA GLY A 376 -1.69 -17.61 -26.95
C GLY A 376 -1.44 -16.55 -28.02
N MET A 377 -0.73 -16.92 -29.06
CA MET A 377 -0.47 -16.04 -30.19
C MET A 377 -1.20 -16.51 -31.46
N GLU A 378 -1.76 -15.56 -32.20
CA GLU A 378 -2.23 -15.73 -33.57
C GLU A 378 -1.37 -14.85 -34.48
N GLN A 379 -0.54 -15.48 -35.28
CA GLN A 379 0.52 -14.83 -36.05
C GLN A 379 1.47 -14.04 -35.13
N ASP A 380 1.40 -12.72 -35.15
CA ASP A 380 2.24 -11.82 -34.37
C ASP A 380 1.47 -11.10 -33.23
N ILE A 381 0.20 -11.49 -33.00
CA ILE A 381 -0.66 -10.83 -32.01
C ILE A 381 -0.98 -11.80 -30.87
N ILE A 382 -0.86 -11.31 -29.62
CA ILE A 382 -1.32 -12.06 -28.44
C ILE A 382 -2.84 -11.94 -28.33
N THR A 383 -3.50 -13.10 -28.32
CA THR A 383 -4.95 -13.18 -28.18
C THR A 383 -5.35 -13.21 -26.71
N LEU A 384 -6.21 -12.28 -26.33
CA LEU A 384 -6.80 -12.14 -25.02
C LEU A 384 -8.28 -12.50 -25.06
N GLN A 385 -8.76 -13.23 -24.04
CA GLN A 385 -10.15 -13.65 -23.94
C GLN A 385 -10.71 -13.29 -22.56
N ASP A 386 -11.70 -12.40 -22.53
CA ASP A 386 -12.38 -12.06 -21.28
C ASP A 386 -13.25 -13.22 -20.79
N VAL A 387 -13.11 -13.55 -19.52
CA VAL A 387 -13.88 -14.59 -18.83
C VAL A 387 -14.96 -13.95 -17.96
N PHE A 388 -14.61 -12.89 -17.23
CA PHE A 388 -15.52 -12.07 -16.42
C PHE A 388 -15.30 -10.59 -16.71
N LEU A 389 -16.41 -9.85 -16.69
CA LEU A 389 -16.45 -8.40 -16.87
C LEU A 389 -17.30 -7.74 -15.80
N PHE A 390 -16.93 -6.53 -15.39
CA PHE A 390 -17.80 -5.63 -14.67
C PHE A 390 -18.31 -4.56 -15.63
N GLU A 391 -19.61 -4.51 -15.83
CA GLU A 391 -20.31 -3.52 -16.68
C GLU A 391 -20.94 -2.47 -15.78
N LYS A 392 -20.43 -1.23 -15.83
CA LYS A 392 -21.04 -0.09 -15.12
C LYS A 392 -22.34 0.28 -15.85
N THR A 393 -23.47 0.30 -15.11
CA THR A 393 -24.80 0.64 -15.67
C THR A 393 -25.25 2.05 -15.32
N GLY A 394 -24.72 2.65 -14.24
CA GLY A 394 -25.12 3.99 -13.83
C GLY A 394 -24.45 4.46 -12.55
N ILE A 395 -25.00 5.57 -12.03
CA ILE A 395 -24.65 6.14 -10.74
C ILE A 395 -25.96 6.57 -10.07
N THR A 396 -26.14 6.25 -8.79
CA THR A 396 -27.29 6.69 -7.99
C THR A 396 -27.24 8.19 -7.70
N GLU A 397 -28.34 8.79 -7.25
CA GLU A 397 -28.37 10.18 -6.78
C GLU A 397 -27.41 10.44 -5.62
N SER A 398 -27.14 9.43 -4.79
CA SER A 398 -26.13 9.48 -3.72
C SER A 398 -24.68 9.35 -4.21
N GLY A 399 -24.46 9.21 -5.53
CA GLY A 399 -23.16 9.09 -6.14
C GLY A 399 -22.58 7.67 -6.14
N ARG A 400 -23.33 6.65 -5.69
CA ARG A 400 -22.90 5.24 -5.70
C ARG A 400 -22.90 4.68 -7.11
N VAL A 401 -21.85 3.94 -7.47
CA VAL A 401 -21.72 3.32 -8.79
C VAL A 401 -22.51 2.02 -8.85
N LEU A 402 -23.43 1.95 -9.81
CA LEU A 402 -24.23 0.78 -10.15
C LEU A 402 -23.56 -0.01 -11.28
N GLY A 403 -23.81 -1.30 -11.32
CA GLY A 403 -23.28 -2.16 -12.39
C GLY A 403 -23.58 -3.63 -12.14
N ARG A 404 -23.02 -4.46 -13.02
CA ARG A 404 -23.15 -5.91 -12.88
C ARG A 404 -21.83 -6.62 -13.20
N PHE A 405 -21.56 -7.68 -12.49
CA PHE A 405 -20.55 -8.66 -12.86
C PHE A 405 -21.17 -9.68 -13.80
N ARG A 406 -20.55 -9.89 -14.94
CA ARG A 406 -21.05 -10.82 -15.97
C ARG A 406 -19.93 -11.77 -16.41
N ALA A 407 -20.21 -13.05 -16.36
CA ALA A 407 -19.43 -14.05 -17.06
C ALA A 407 -19.73 -13.97 -18.57
N THR A 408 -18.72 -14.18 -19.42
CA THR A 408 -18.86 -14.07 -20.89
C THR A 408 -19.48 -15.29 -21.55
N GLY A 409 -19.70 -16.37 -20.81
CA GLY A 409 -20.13 -17.66 -21.33
C GLY A 409 -18.99 -18.53 -21.85
N ILE A 410 -17.78 -18.01 -21.86
CA ILE A 410 -16.61 -18.71 -22.41
C ILE A 410 -15.91 -19.45 -21.29
N ARG A 411 -15.69 -20.76 -21.48
CA ARG A 411 -14.86 -21.56 -20.60
C ARG A 411 -13.39 -21.40 -21.00
N PRO A 412 -12.52 -20.88 -20.09
CA PRO A 412 -11.12 -20.68 -20.39
C PRO A 412 -10.38 -21.97 -20.73
N ARG A 413 -9.38 -21.90 -21.59
CA ARG A 413 -8.51 -23.03 -21.94
C ARG A 413 -7.74 -23.56 -20.74
N PHE A 414 -7.32 -22.67 -19.82
CA PHE A 414 -6.62 -23.09 -18.61
C PHE A 414 -7.46 -23.98 -17.68
N CYS A 415 -8.79 -24.10 -17.87
CA CYS A 415 -9.61 -25.06 -17.14
C CYS A 415 -9.15 -26.51 -17.29
N GLU A 416 -8.48 -26.85 -18.38
CA GLU A 416 -7.86 -28.17 -18.55
C GLU A 416 -6.67 -28.36 -17.60
N ARG A 417 -5.87 -27.32 -17.39
CA ARG A 417 -4.78 -27.32 -16.41
C ARG A 417 -5.32 -27.40 -14.97
N LEU A 418 -6.44 -26.72 -14.67
CA LEU A 418 -7.13 -26.86 -13.38
C LEU A 418 -7.56 -28.32 -13.15
N LYS A 419 -8.19 -28.94 -14.16
CA LYS A 419 -8.63 -30.34 -14.10
C LYS A 419 -7.46 -31.30 -13.89
N ALA A 420 -6.34 -31.09 -14.59
CA ALA A 420 -5.11 -31.87 -14.39
C ALA A 420 -4.56 -31.75 -12.97
N SER A 421 -4.79 -30.62 -12.29
CA SER A 421 -4.44 -30.38 -10.88
C SER A 421 -5.53 -30.86 -9.90
N GLY A 422 -6.52 -31.62 -10.36
CA GLY A 422 -7.61 -32.17 -9.54
C GLY A 422 -8.70 -31.14 -9.18
N ILE A 423 -8.71 -29.96 -9.81
CA ILE A 423 -9.66 -28.89 -9.51
C ILE A 423 -10.70 -28.81 -10.64
N SER A 424 -11.98 -28.99 -10.29
CA SER A 424 -13.08 -28.88 -11.25
C SER A 424 -13.99 -27.71 -10.87
N LEU A 425 -14.24 -26.83 -11.83
CA LEU A 425 -15.15 -25.70 -11.67
C LEU A 425 -16.49 -26.03 -12.37
N PRO A 426 -17.64 -25.70 -11.74
CA PRO A 426 -18.94 -25.96 -12.33
C PRO A 426 -19.15 -25.11 -13.59
N PRO A 427 -19.71 -25.65 -14.69
CA PRO A 427 -19.94 -24.91 -15.93
C PRO A 427 -20.81 -23.66 -15.76
N GLN A 428 -21.74 -23.69 -14.80
CA GLN A 428 -22.65 -22.58 -14.47
C GLN A 428 -21.89 -21.32 -14.02
N LEU A 429 -20.66 -21.49 -13.49
CA LEU A 429 -19.80 -20.37 -13.09
C LEU A 429 -19.58 -19.39 -14.26
N PHE A 430 -19.43 -19.88 -15.47
CA PHE A 430 -19.14 -19.08 -16.67
C PHE A 430 -20.39 -18.49 -17.32
N GLN A 431 -21.56 -18.64 -16.72
CA GLN A 431 -22.84 -18.10 -17.19
C GLN A 431 -23.49 -17.14 -16.19
N THR A 432 -22.82 -16.86 -15.07
CA THR A 432 -23.36 -16.06 -13.97
C THR A 432 -23.43 -14.57 -14.32
N VAL A 433 -24.52 -13.94 -13.89
CA VAL A 433 -24.66 -12.46 -13.85
C VAL A 433 -25.08 -12.08 -12.43
N VAL A 434 -24.37 -11.10 -11.85
CA VAL A 434 -24.65 -10.59 -10.48
C VAL A 434 -24.79 -9.08 -10.55
N GLU A 435 -26.00 -8.58 -10.29
CA GLU A 435 -26.29 -7.15 -10.26
C GLU A 435 -25.76 -6.51 -8.96
N ILE A 436 -25.25 -5.28 -9.06
CA ILE A 436 -24.83 -4.43 -7.96
C ILE A 436 -25.74 -3.19 -7.95
N ASN A 437 -26.69 -3.18 -7.05
CA ASN A 437 -27.70 -2.13 -6.87
C ASN A 437 -27.30 -1.15 -5.78
#